data_51463928a46f94dd300c7f6e3d6e9545
#
_entry.id   51463928a46f94dd300c7f6e3d6e9545
#
_cell.length_a   1.000
_cell.length_b   1.000
_cell.length_c   1.000
_cell.angle_alpha   90.00
_cell.angle_beta   90.00
_cell.angle_gamma   90.00
#
_symmetry.space_group_name_H-M   'P 1'
#
loop_
_entity.id
_entity.type
_entity.pdbx_description
1 polymer ?
#
loop_
_entity_poly.entity_id
_entity_poly.type
_entity_poly.pdbx_seq_one_letter_code
_entity_poly.pdbx_strand_id
1 'polypeptide(L)'
;DQLDSLLDYVGQRNSKAFLLIKDGKIVAERYYGTFTIDSLWYWASAGKSLTGFLTGLAQESGYLDIGDTTSSYLGQGWTSCTAQQEERITIRNQLTMTTGLNDGVPDKDCTDNTCLQYLADAGTRWAYHNAPYTLLDPVIESATGRTLTQFFNQRLTSTTGMTGFYFQSGYNNVFVSKPRSMARFGLLMLNRGHWNGTAVMNDSLYFNAMVNSSQSLNPSYGYLWWLNGKTSFMAPGFQLQFPGSWSPAAPPDMFAAMGKNGQMLNIVPSMNLVWLRMGEEPNGNLVPFLFNDTIWQKLNAVMCSSTSIITPTLADEIAVFPSVAAYTVSITSPACRLQVMDASGRMVYQLPLDGTLTNVPLDAIQNGIYFFRFVTVDGRVALKKVIVSR
;
A
#
# COMPACT_ATOMS: atom_id res chain seq x y z
N ASP A 1 -12.07 -20.47 -14.09
CA ASP A 1 -11.75 -19.12 -14.62
C ASP A 1 -10.62 -18.46 -13.82
N GLN A 2 -10.31 -17.18 -14.08
CA GLN A 2 -9.22 -16.47 -13.37
C GLN A 2 -9.57 -16.22 -11.89
N LEU A 3 -10.84 -15.99 -11.58
CA LEU A 3 -11.30 -15.80 -10.22
C LEU A 3 -11.16 -17.10 -9.41
N ASP A 4 -11.54 -18.23 -9.96
CA ASP A 4 -11.34 -19.53 -9.30
C ASP A 4 -9.85 -19.80 -9.06
N SER A 5 -8.98 -19.50 -10.03
CA SER A 5 -7.53 -19.62 -9.88
C SER A 5 -6.98 -18.75 -8.74
N LEU A 6 -7.49 -17.53 -8.57
CA LEU A 6 -7.15 -16.67 -7.43
C LEU A 6 -7.61 -17.27 -6.11
N LEU A 7 -8.87 -17.71 -6.04
CA LEU A 7 -9.46 -18.25 -4.81
C LEU A 7 -8.77 -19.55 -4.39
N ASP A 8 -8.43 -20.43 -5.33
CA ASP A 8 -7.67 -21.66 -5.09
C ASP A 8 -6.25 -21.33 -4.60
N TYR A 9 -5.57 -20.38 -5.25
CA TYR A 9 -4.24 -19.95 -4.83
C TYR A 9 -4.23 -19.43 -3.40
N VAL A 10 -5.19 -18.58 -3.04
CA VAL A 10 -5.33 -18.02 -1.68
C VAL A 10 -5.65 -19.15 -0.68
N GLY A 11 -6.51 -20.12 -1.06
CA GLY A 11 -6.86 -21.26 -0.22
C GLY A 11 -5.66 -22.15 0.09
N GLN A 12 -4.80 -22.42 -0.91
CA GLN A 12 -3.57 -23.21 -0.76
C GLN A 12 -2.50 -22.51 0.10
N ARG A 13 -2.72 -21.28 0.53
CA ARG A 13 -1.83 -20.46 1.35
C ARG A 13 -2.39 -20.23 2.77
N ASN A 14 -2.96 -21.27 3.36
CA ASN A 14 -3.45 -21.28 4.75
C ASN A 14 -4.49 -20.19 5.07
N SER A 15 -5.23 -19.74 4.06
CA SER A 15 -6.29 -18.76 4.28
C SER A 15 -7.47 -19.34 5.02
N LYS A 16 -8.10 -18.53 5.85
CA LYS A 16 -9.37 -18.83 6.55
C LYS A 16 -10.52 -18.14 5.83
N ALA A 17 -10.31 -16.88 5.39
CA ALA A 17 -11.30 -16.13 4.64
C ALA A 17 -10.62 -15.25 3.59
N PHE A 18 -11.30 -15.05 2.46
CA PHE A 18 -10.98 -14.06 1.44
C PHE A 18 -12.28 -13.39 0.97
N LEU A 19 -12.30 -12.07 0.99
CA LEU A 19 -13.42 -11.29 0.46
C LEU A 19 -12.90 -10.26 -0.53
N LEU A 20 -13.63 -10.10 -1.63
CA LEU A 20 -13.41 -9.07 -2.65
C LEU A 20 -14.70 -8.26 -2.81
N ILE A 21 -14.59 -6.96 -2.66
CA ILE A 21 -15.71 -6.02 -2.75
C ILE A 21 -15.36 -5.00 -3.84
N LYS A 22 -16.25 -4.84 -4.80
CA LYS A 22 -16.13 -3.90 -5.92
C LYS A 22 -17.44 -3.10 -6.03
N ASP A 23 -17.32 -1.78 -6.08
CA ASP A 23 -18.47 -0.88 -6.18
C ASP A 23 -19.53 -1.14 -5.09
N GLY A 24 -19.06 -1.38 -3.86
CA GLY A 24 -19.90 -1.65 -2.70
C GLY A 24 -20.57 -3.03 -2.68
N LYS A 25 -20.30 -3.90 -3.65
CA LYS A 25 -20.86 -5.25 -3.76
C LYS A 25 -19.81 -6.32 -3.50
N ILE A 26 -20.17 -7.36 -2.78
CA ILE A 26 -19.34 -8.55 -2.61
C ILE A 26 -19.27 -9.28 -3.95
N VAL A 27 -18.10 -9.31 -4.58
CA VAL A 27 -17.83 -10.01 -5.84
C VAL A 27 -17.38 -11.44 -5.58
N ALA A 28 -16.56 -11.63 -4.54
CA ALA A 28 -16.16 -12.94 -4.07
C ALA A 28 -16.12 -12.97 -2.54
N GLU A 29 -16.58 -14.07 -1.98
CA GLU A 29 -16.52 -14.36 -0.55
C GLU A 29 -16.27 -15.85 -0.40
N ARG A 30 -15.11 -16.22 0.12
CA ARG A 30 -14.73 -17.62 0.30
C ARG A 30 -14.17 -17.85 1.71
N TYR A 31 -14.63 -18.92 2.30
CA TYR A 31 -14.16 -19.44 3.58
C TYR A 31 -13.53 -20.81 3.36
N TYR A 32 -12.46 -21.13 4.09
CA TYR A 32 -11.65 -22.32 3.85
C TYR A 32 -11.63 -23.22 5.08
N GLY A 33 -11.60 -24.54 4.84
CA GLY A 33 -11.63 -25.55 5.89
C GLY A 33 -12.94 -25.47 6.70
N THR A 34 -12.81 -25.40 8.01
CA THR A 34 -13.95 -25.28 8.94
C THR A 34 -14.33 -23.83 9.27
N PHE A 35 -13.65 -22.85 8.65
CA PHE A 35 -13.92 -21.45 8.90
C PHE A 35 -15.21 -21.00 8.21
N THR A 36 -15.99 -20.17 8.87
CA THR A 36 -17.30 -19.72 8.38
C THR A 36 -17.44 -18.20 8.47
N ILE A 37 -18.53 -17.69 7.96
CA ILE A 37 -18.90 -16.26 8.05
C ILE A 37 -18.96 -15.73 9.48
N ASP A 38 -19.27 -16.62 10.43
CA ASP A 38 -19.43 -16.30 11.87
C ASP A 38 -18.15 -16.55 12.68
N SER A 39 -17.13 -17.15 12.07
CA SER A 39 -15.86 -17.42 12.74
C SER A 39 -15.12 -16.12 13.06
N LEU A 40 -14.54 -16.08 14.25
CA LEU A 40 -13.72 -14.96 14.71
C LEU A 40 -12.25 -15.22 14.37
N TRP A 41 -11.54 -14.16 13.98
CA TRP A 41 -10.11 -14.22 13.73
C TRP A 41 -9.40 -12.95 14.16
N TYR A 42 -8.16 -13.07 14.55
CA TYR A 42 -7.33 -11.95 14.98
C TYR A 42 -6.79 -11.15 13.79
N TRP A 43 -6.59 -9.84 14.00
CA TRP A 43 -6.07 -8.94 12.97
C TRP A 43 -4.55 -8.79 13.00
N ALA A 44 -3.90 -9.23 14.09
CA ALA A 44 -2.50 -8.93 14.35
C ALA A 44 -2.22 -7.43 14.13
N SER A 45 -1.09 -7.09 13.47
CA SER A 45 -0.74 -5.69 13.19
C SER A 45 -1.67 -4.96 12.23
N ALA A 46 -2.55 -5.64 11.50
CA ALA A 46 -3.60 -4.95 10.74
C ALA A 46 -4.56 -4.16 11.66
N GLY A 47 -4.68 -4.57 12.93
CA GLY A 47 -5.41 -3.82 13.96
C GLY A 47 -4.82 -2.44 14.27
N LYS A 48 -3.53 -2.21 13.98
CA LYS A 48 -2.91 -0.89 14.14
C LYS A 48 -3.64 0.20 13.34
N SER A 49 -4.08 -0.13 12.14
CA SER A 49 -4.83 0.81 11.30
C SER A 49 -6.19 1.16 11.90
N LEU A 50 -6.83 0.22 12.62
CA LEU A 50 -8.04 0.51 13.38
C LEU A 50 -7.74 1.41 14.59
N THR A 51 -6.66 1.15 15.34
CA THR A 51 -6.21 2.03 16.44
C THR A 51 -5.90 3.45 15.92
N GLY A 52 -5.25 3.58 14.75
CA GLY A 52 -5.04 4.89 14.10
C GLY A 52 -6.35 5.62 13.80
N PHE A 53 -7.36 4.92 13.31
CA PHE A 53 -8.70 5.48 13.08
C PHE A 53 -9.38 5.88 14.39
N LEU A 54 -9.30 5.05 15.43
CA LEU A 54 -9.86 5.35 16.76
C LEU A 54 -9.16 6.55 17.42
N THR A 55 -7.85 6.71 17.23
CA THR A 55 -7.12 7.90 17.70
C THR A 55 -7.68 9.17 17.05
N GLY A 56 -7.96 9.14 15.75
CA GLY A 56 -8.60 10.26 15.05
C GLY A 56 -10.00 10.57 15.56
N LEU A 57 -10.78 9.56 15.88
CA LEU A 57 -12.11 9.75 16.50
C LEU A 57 -12.01 10.34 17.91
N ALA A 58 -10.97 9.98 18.67
CA ALA A 58 -10.71 10.58 19.99
C ALA A 58 -10.31 12.04 19.85
N GLN A 59 -9.45 12.38 18.88
CA GLN A 59 -9.09 13.77 18.55
C GLN A 59 -10.30 14.59 18.11
N GLU A 60 -11.09 14.11 17.15
CA GLU A 60 -12.29 14.79 16.66
C GLU A 60 -13.28 15.08 17.78
N SER A 61 -13.34 14.20 18.78
CA SER A 61 -14.21 14.35 19.96
C SER A 61 -13.63 15.25 21.05
N GLY A 62 -12.42 15.80 20.84
CA GLY A 62 -11.73 16.67 21.80
C GLY A 62 -11.18 15.96 23.04
N TYR A 63 -11.04 14.63 22.98
CA TYR A 63 -10.44 13.86 24.09
C TYR A 63 -8.91 13.97 24.12
N LEU A 64 -8.26 14.14 22.97
CA LEU A 64 -6.82 14.27 22.83
C LEU A 64 -6.48 15.12 21.60
N ASP A 65 -5.24 15.62 21.54
CA ASP A 65 -4.61 16.13 20.32
C ASP A 65 -3.38 15.27 20.01
N ILE A 66 -3.20 14.86 18.75
CA ILE A 66 -2.04 14.05 18.37
C ILE A 66 -0.71 14.80 18.51
N GLY A 67 -0.74 16.11 18.64
CA GLY A 67 0.41 16.95 18.99
C GLY A 67 0.78 16.91 20.48
N ASP A 68 -0.12 16.42 21.34
CA ASP A 68 0.15 16.28 22.76
C ASP A 68 1.28 15.26 23.01
N THR A 69 2.03 15.48 24.10
CA THR A 69 3.01 14.49 24.54
C THR A 69 2.31 13.24 25.05
N THR A 70 2.89 12.08 24.79
CA THR A 70 2.38 10.80 25.34
C THR A 70 2.29 10.84 26.87
N SER A 71 3.22 11.54 27.54
CA SER A 71 3.23 11.74 28.98
C SER A 71 2.02 12.47 29.54
N SER A 72 1.31 13.26 28.71
CA SER A 72 0.05 13.93 29.11
C SER A 72 -1.04 12.93 29.50
N TYR A 73 -0.98 11.71 28.97
CA TYR A 73 -1.98 10.66 29.19
C TYR A 73 -1.47 9.49 30.01
N LEU A 74 -0.17 9.16 29.92
CA LEU A 74 0.43 8.03 30.64
C LEU A 74 1.15 8.44 31.91
N GLY A 75 1.36 9.76 32.12
CA GLY A 75 2.23 10.27 33.17
C GLY A 75 3.69 10.23 32.73
N GLN A 76 4.59 10.79 33.55
CA GLN A 76 6.03 10.76 33.34
C GLN A 76 6.63 9.41 33.77
N GLY A 77 7.74 9.02 33.14
CA GLY A 77 8.45 7.78 33.43
C GLY A 77 7.89 6.54 32.77
N TRP A 78 7.09 6.71 31.72
CA TRP A 78 6.63 5.59 30.89
C TRP A 78 7.74 5.03 30.00
N THR A 79 8.87 5.74 29.88
CA THR A 79 10.11 5.27 29.22
C THR A 79 11.29 5.32 30.19
N SER A 80 12.43 4.75 29.78
CA SER A 80 13.72 4.93 30.45
C SER A 80 14.52 6.14 29.93
N CYS A 81 13.91 6.96 29.09
CA CYS A 81 14.48 8.21 28.59
C CYS A 81 14.61 9.25 29.72
N THR A 82 15.43 10.29 29.50
CA THR A 82 15.35 11.49 30.35
C THR A 82 13.98 12.17 30.18
N ALA A 83 13.53 12.89 31.20
CA ALA A 83 12.25 13.61 31.11
C ALA A 83 12.17 14.52 29.87
N GLN A 84 13.28 15.20 29.53
CA GLN A 84 13.32 16.05 28.33
C GLN A 84 13.19 15.29 27.02
N GLN A 85 13.70 14.07 26.93
CA GLN A 85 13.57 13.22 25.76
C GLN A 85 12.16 12.66 25.66
N GLU A 86 11.60 12.20 26.78
CA GLU A 86 10.25 11.64 26.87
C GLU A 86 9.18 12.68 26.50
N GLU A 87 9.30 13.92 26.96
CA GLU A 87 8.39 15.03 26.64
C GLU A 87 8.34 15.39 25.15
N ARG A 88 9.33 14.98 24.37
CA ARG A 88 9.33 15.19 22.91
C ARG A 88 8.55 14.12 22.14
N ILE A 89 8.20 13.02 22.80
CA ILE A 89 7.46 11.94 22.15
C ILE A 89 5.97 12.26 22.21
N THR A 90 5.39 12.57 21.03
CA THR A 90 3.98 12.87 20.88
C THR A 90 3.18 11.65 20.44
N ILE A 91 1.85 11.70 20.58
CA ILE A 91 0.93 10.70 20.03
C ILE A 91 1.17 10.55 18.52
N ARG A 92 1.43 11.68 17.81
CA ARG A 92 1.78 11.64 16.40
C ARG A 92 3.03 10.81 16.11
N ASN A 93 4.06 10.88 16.96
CA ASN A 93 5.25 10.05 16.79
C ASN A 93 4.93 8.55 16.91
N GLN A 94 4.01 8.17 17.79
CA GLN A 94 3.54 6.78 17.89
C GLN A 94 2.77 6.36 16.63
N LEU A 95 1.86 7.19 16.13
CA LEU A 95 1.08 6.95 14.90
C LEU A 95 1.97 6.81 13.65
N THR A 96 3.06 7.55 13.60
CA THR A 96 3.97 7.61 12.43
C THR A 96 5.18 6.68 12.55
N MET A 97 5.30 5.92 13.65
CA MET A 97 6.44 5.05 13.94
C MET A 97 7.78 5.81 14.02
N THR A 98 7.74 7.01 14.60
CA THR A 98 8.92 7.90 14.70
C THR A 98 9.21 8.34 16.14
N THR A 99 8.94 7.50 17.13
CA THR A 99 9.19 7.83 18.55
C THR A 99 10.68 7.99 18.88
N GLY A 100 11.56 7.41 18.07
CA GLY A 100 13.01 7.40 18.35
C GLY A 100 13.45 6.38 19.40
N LEU A 101 12.51 5.59 19.94
CA LEU A 101 12.83 4.54 20.91
C LEU A 101 13.52 3.35 20.21
N ASN A 102 14.37 2.65 20.99
CA ASN A 102 15.22 1.58 20.51
C ASN A 102 14.42 0.30 20.19
N ASP A 103 14.22 0.02 18.89
CA ASP A 103 13.61 -1.21 18.39
C ASP A 103 14.57 -2.39 18.29
N GLY A 104 15.83 -2.21 18.71
CA GLY A 104 16.85 -3.26 18.83
C GLY A 104 16.84 -4.02 20.15
N VAL A 105 15.91 -3.71 21.07
CA VAL A 105 15.75 -4.45 22.33
C VAL A 105 15.34 -5.90 22.09
N PRO A 106 15.67 -6.85 22.99
CA PRO A 106 15.37 -8.27 22.82
C PRO A 106 13.87 -8.56 22.59
N ASP A 107 12.99 -7.89 23.33
CA ASP A 107 11.55 -7.99 23.16
C ASP A 107 10.99 -6.64 22.67
N LYS A 108 10.66 -6.58 21.39
CA LYS A 108 10.12 -5.38 20.71
C LYS A 108 8.66 -5.08 21.08
N ASP A 109 8.01 -6.01 21.74
CA ASP A 109 6.63 -5.87 22.21
C ASP A 109 6.56 -5.37 23.66
N CYS A 110 7.66 -5.45 24.42
CA CYS A 110 7.74 -5.08 25.82
C CYS A 110 7.44 -3.59 26.05
N THR A 111 6.33 -3.30 26.73
CA THR A 111 5.88 -1.94 27.06
C THR A 111 6.34 -1.45 28.43
N ASP A 112 7.12 -2.24 29.17
CA ASP A 112 7.73 -1.79 30.41
C ASP A 112 8.72 -0.66 30.15
N ASN A 113 8.83 0.31 31.04
CA ASN A 113 9.68 1.47 30.85
C ASN A 113 11.14 1.12 30.58
N THR A 114 11.66 0.05 31.18
CA THR A 114 13.03 -0.44 30.99
C THR A 114 13.32 -0.93 29.57
N CYS A 115 12.28 -1.34 28.83
CA CYS A 115 12.38 -1.74 27.43
C CYS A 115 12.32 -0.53 26.47
N LEU A 116 11.71 0.57 26.89
CA LEU A 116 11.47 1.76 26.09
C LEU A 116 12.65 2.73 26.21
N GLN A 117 13.77 2.36 25.58
CA GLN A 117 15.05 3.04 25.69
C GLN A 117 15.22 4.09 24.59
N TYR A 118 15.92 5.19 24.91
CA TYR A 118 16.30 6.19 23.92
C TYR A 118 17.29 5.63 22.89
N LEU A 119 17.07 5.94 21.62
CA LEU A 119 18.02 5.69 20.53
C LEU A 119 18.24 6.93 19.65
N ALA A 120 17.18 7.69 19.38
CA ALA A 120 17.23 8.88 18.53
C ALA A 120 16.16 9.88 19.00
N ASP A 121 16.29 11.15 18.61
CA ASP A 121 15.25 12.13 18.88
C ASP A 121 13.92 11.77 18.16
N ALA A 122 12.81 12.02 18.84
CA ALA A 122 11.48 11.83 18.26
C ALA A 122 11.35 12.59 16.93
N GLY A 123 10.80 11.93 15.91
CA GLY A 123 10.66 12.47 14.56
C GLY A 123 11.88 12.29 13.64
N THR A 124 13.05 11.83 14.15
CA THR A 124 14.27 11.76 13.33
C THR A 124 14.60 10.36 12.79
N ARG A 125 13.91 9.33 13.29
CA ARG A 125 14.13 7.93 12.88
C ARG A 125 12.79 7.21 12.75
N TRP A 126 12.57 6.56 11.62
CA TRP A 126 11.44 5.66 11.45
C TRP A 126 11.83 4.24 11.86
N ALA A 127 11.03 3.60 12.71
CA ALA A 127 11.21 2.19 13.06
C ALA A 127 9.85 1.55 13.34
N TYR A 128 9.58 0.41 12.69
CA TYR A 128 8.38 -0.37 12.98
C TYR A 128 8.52 -1.05 14.35
N HIS A 129 8.14 -0.32 15.39
CA HIS A 129 8.31 -0.70 16.79
C HIS A 129 6.94 -0.93 17.46
N ASN A 130 6.68 -2.16 17.90
CA ASN A 130 5.37 -2.52 18.44
C ASN A 130 5.07 -1.85 19.78
N ALA A 131 6.02 -1.84 20.70
CA ALA A 131 5.78 -1.36 22.06
C ALA A 131 5.25 0.09 22.14
N PRO A 132 5.87 1.10 21.48
CA PRO A 132 5.33 2.45 21.50
C PRO A 132 3.95 2.56 20.85
N TYR A 133 3.70 1.77 19.80
CA TYR A 133 2.39 1.71 19.17
C TYR A 133 1.33 1.17 20.15
N THR A 134 1.64 0.06 20.86
CA THR A 134 0.72 -0.57 21.80
C THR A 134 0.29 0.39 22.90
N LEU A 135 1.15 1.33 23.28
CA LEU A 135 0.84 2.37 24.28
C LEU A 135 -0.14 3.45 23.77
N LEU A 136 -0.52 3.47 22.48
CA LEU A 136 -1.67 4.26 22.04
C LEU A 136 -2.99 3.76 22.67
N ASP A 137 -3.07 2.48 22.98
CA ASP A 137 -4.29 1.90 23.58
C ASP A 137 -4.54 2.55 24.97
N PRO A 138 -3.62 2.49 25.95
CA PRO A 138 -3.81 3.19 27.23
C PRO A 138 -3.85 4.73 27.09
N VAL A 139 -3.27 5.33 26.05
CA VAL A 139 -3.45 6.76 25.75
C VAL A 139 -4.92 7.06 25.44
N ILE A 140 -5.53 6.29 24.53
CA ILE A 140 -6.95 6.44 24.19
C ILE A 140 -7.84 6.15 25.41
N GLU A 141 -7.51 5.11 26.17
CA GLU A 141 -8.28 4.74 27.37
C GLU A 141 -8.21 5.83 28.44
N SER A 142 -7.02 6.38 28.69
CA SER A 142 -6.83 7.51 29.62
C SER A 142 -7.60 8.75 29.16
N ALA A 143 -7.49 9.10 27.88
CA ALA A 143 -8.14 10.27 27.31
C ALA A 143 -9.69 10.17 27.34
N THR A 144 -10.23 8.99 27.04
CA THR A 144 -11.68 8.79 26.87
C THR A 144 -12.39 8.31 28.13
N GLY A 145 -11.66 7.79 29.12
CA GLY A 145 -12.20 7.11 30.30
C GLY A 145 -12.92 5.79 29.98
N ARG A 146 -12.59 5.16 28.86
CA ARG A 146 -13.20 3.91 28.36
C ARG A 146 -12.13 2.93 27.94
N THR A 147 -12.41 1.62 28.09
CA THR A 147 -11.56 0.63 27.43
C THR A 147 -11.63 0.79 25.91
N LEU A 148 -10.56 0.39 25.21
CA LEU A 148 -10.51 0.50 23.75
C LEU A 148 -11.68 -0.25 23.06
N THR A 149 -12.07 -1.41 23.60
CA THR A 149 -13.28 -2.15 23.12
C THR A 149 -14.57 -1.34 23.35
N GLN A 150 -14.74 -0.69 24.49
CA GLN A 150 -15.91 0.16 24.74
C GLN A 150 -15.95 1.35 23.80
N PHE A 151 -14.80 2.02 23.57
CA PHE A 151 -14.71 3.14 22.67
C PHE A 151 -14.98 2.72 21.23
N PHE A 152 -14.40 1.61 20.75
CA PHE A 152 -14.72 0.98 19.48
C PHE A 152 -16.21 0.72 19.30
N ASN A 153 -16.84 0.06 20.27
CA ASN A 153 -18.27 -0.26 20.22
C ASN A 153 -19.15 1.00 20.16
N GLN A 154 -18.81 2.00 20.95
CA GLN A 154 -19.55 3.27 20.97
C GLN A 154 -19.46 4.01 19.62
N ARG A 155 -18.28 4.02 19.00
CA ARG A 155 -18.03 4.85 17.83
C ARG A 155 -18.33 4.14 16.49
N LEU A 156 -18.18 2.83 16.43
CA LEU A 156 -18.27 2.08 15.18
C LEU A 156 -19.44 1.11 15.10
N THR A 157 -19.73 0.36 16.17
CA THR A 157 -20.68 -0.76 16.09
C THR A 157 -22.09 -0.31 15.70
N SER A 158 -22.63 0.73 16.32
CA SER A 158 -24.00 1.18 16.08
C SER A 158 -24.22 1.68 14.65
N THR A 159 -23.23 2.34 14.07
CA THR A 159 -23.35 2.95 12.74
C THR A 159 -23.00 1.98 11.63
N THR A 160 -21.92 1.21 11.78
CA THR A 160 -21.38 0.37 10.70
C THR A 160 -21.83 -1.09 10.79
N GLY A 161 -22.35 -1.51 11.94
CA GLY A 161 -22.60 -2.92 12.24
C GLY A 161 -21.33 -3.76 12.38
N MET A 162 -20.16 -3.13 12.54
CA MET A 162 -18.93 -3.84 12.89
C MET A 162 -19.06 -4.42 14.29
N THR A 163 -18.58 -5.64 14.45
CA THR A 163 -18.46 -6.30 15.75
C THR A 163 -17.04 -6.80 15.95
N GLY A 164 -16.53 -6.70 17.16
CA GLY A 164 -15.19 -7.16 17.50
C GLY A 164 -14.83 -6.72 18.91
N PHE A 165 -13.67 -7.14 19.36
CA PHE A 165 -13.14 -6.78 20.67
C PHE A 165 -11.61 -6.87 20.65
N TYR A 166 -11.00 -6.15 21.57
CA TYR A 166 -9.57 -6.27 21.86
C TYR A 166 -9.36 -7.27 23.00
N PHE A 167 -8.31 -8.09 22.88
CA PHE A 167 -7.87 -8.96 23.97
C PHE A 167 -6.35 -8.85 24.15
N GLN A 168 -5.91 -8.98 25.39
CA GLN A 168 -4.51 -8.94 25.75
C GLN A 168 -3.80 -10.25 25.36
N SER A 169 -2.68 -10.14 24.64
CA SER A 169 -1.81 -11.26 24.27
C SER A 169 -0.35 -10.87 24.52
N GLY A 170 0.21 -11.27 25.67
CA GLY A 170 1.48 -10.72 26.15
C GLY A 170 1.36 -9.23 26.37
N TYR A 171 2.28 -8.45 25.83
CA TYR A 171 2.20 -6.98 25.85
C TYR A 171 1.20 -6.40 24.86
N ASN A 172 0.86 -7.15 23.81
CA ASN A 172 0.01 -6.64 22.73
C ASN A 172 -1.48 -6.73 23.07
N ASN A 173 -2.23 -5.73 22.63
CA ASN A 173 -3.68 -5.73 22.64
C ASN A 173 -4.19 -5.97 21.20
N VAL A 174 -4.75 -7.14 20.97
CA VAL A 174 -5.03 -7.65 19.62
C VAL A 174 -6.52 -7.56 19.32
N PHE A 175 -6.87 -6.93 18.20
CA PHE A 175 -8.28 -6.88 17.76
C PHE A 175 -8.69 -8.18 17.08
N VAL A 176 -9.89 -8.65 17.42
CA VAL A 176 -10.52 -9.86 16.87
C VAL A 176 -11.90 -9.52 16.34
N SER A 177 -12.22 -10.01 15.16
CA SER A 177 -13.54 -9.83 14.56
C SER A 177 -13.90 -10.94 13.56
N LYS A 178 -15.14 -10.91 13.08
CA LYS A 178 -15.55 -11.68 11.90
C LYS A 178 -14.97 -11.04 10.63
N PRO A 179 -14.76 -11.81 9.53
CA PRO A 179 -14.24 -11.27 8.25
C PRO A 179 -15.08 -10.11 7.70
N ARG A 180 -16.41 -10.20 7.77
CA ARG A 180 -17.30 -9.12 7.33
C ARG A 180 -17.19 -7.84 8.16
N SER A 181 -16.71 -7.91 9.41
CA SER A 181 -16.41 -6.70 10.19
C SER A 181 -15.16 -6.02 9.66
N MET A 182 -14.11 -6.77 9.28
CA MET A 182 -12.95 -6.21 8.59
C MET A 182 -13.33 -5.62 7.22
N ALA A 183 -14.22 -6.27 6.48
CA ALA A 183 -14.76 -5.74 5.23
C ALA A 183 -15.50 -4.41 5.42
N ARG A 184 -16.33 -4.28 6.48
CA ARG A 184 -17.01 -3.03 6.80
C ARG A 184 -16.02 -1.91 7.15
N PHE A 185 -14.96 -2.22 7.88
CA PHE A 185 -13.89 -1.25 8.11
C PHE A 185 -13.24 -0.80 6.79
N GLY A 186 -12.94 -1.73 5.88
CA GLY A 186 -12.44 -1.41 4.55
C GLY A 186 -13.39 -0.50 3.76
N LEU A 187 -14.69 -0.77 3.78
CA LEU A 187 -15.69 0.09 3.13
C LEU A 187 -15.81 1.46 3.79
N LEU A 188 -15.73 1.55 5.11
CA LEU A 188 -15.69 2.82 5.84
C LEU A 188 -14.49 3.65 5.42
N MET A 189 -13.33 3.03 5.30
CA MET A 189 -12.09 3.68 4.85
C MET A 189 -12.17 4.10 3.38
N LEU A 190 -12.70 3.24 2.51
CA LEU A 190 -12.94 3.55 1.09
C LEU A 190 -13.84 4.79 0.93
N ASN A 191 -14.87 4.89 1.76
CA ASN A 191 -15.81 6.02 1.80
C ASN A 191 -15.34 7.17 2.71
N ARG A 192 -14.03 7.25 3.00
CA ARG A 192 -13.40 8.37 3.71
C ARG A 192 -14.06 8.69 5.06
N GLY A 193 -14.36 7.65 5.84
CA GLY A 193 -14.97 7.79 7.17
C GLY A 193 -16.50 7.95 7.14
N HIS A 194 -17.14 7.79 5.99
CA HIS A 194 -18.61 7.86 5.89
C HIS A 194 -19.23 6.46 5.73
N TRP A 195 -20.37 6.26 6.34
CA TRP A 195 -21.13 5.02 6.27
C TRP A 195 -22.61 5.31 6.00
N ASN A 196 -23.11 4.86 4.84
CA ASN A 196 -24.52 5.04 4.42
C ASN A 196 -25.03 6.49 4.63
N GLY A 197 -24.26 7.47 4.17
CA GLY A 197 -24.58 8.90 4.28
C GLY A 197 -24.29 9.52 5.65
N THR A 198 -23.92 8.74 6.67
CA THR A 198 -23.56 9.23 8.01
C THR A 198 -22.05 9.34 8.12
N ALA A 199 -21.55 10.50 8.55
CA ALA A 199 -20.14 10.65 8.88
C ALA A 199 -19.86 9.96 10.23
N VAL A 200 -18.96 8.99 10.21
CA VAL A 200 -18.38 8.36 11.40
C VAL A 200 -17.16 9.17 11.86
N MET A 201 -16.40 9.68 10.90
CA MET A 201 -15.30 10.62 11.09
C MET A 201 -15.54 11.83 10.18
N ASN A 202 -15.67 13.03 10.77
CA ASN A 202 -15.82 14.31 10.04
C ASN A 202 -14.47 15.00 9.81
N ASP A 203 -13.46 14.70 10.63
CA ASP A 203 -12.14 15.29 10.49
C ASP A 203 -11.44 14.81 9.21
N SER A 204 -11.74 15.47 8.12
CA SER A 204 -11.15 15.17 6.81
C SER A 204 -9.66 15.47 6.75
N LEU A 205 -9.13 16.36 7.58
CA LEU A 205 -7.70 16.67 7.63
C LEU A 205 -6.94 15.51 8.28
N TYR A 206 -7.43 15.02 9.43
CA TYR A 206 -6.87 13.82 10.06
C TYR A 206 -6.96 12.61 9.12
N PHE A 207 -8.15 12.37 8.52
CA PHE A 207 -8.33 11.25 7.60
C PHE A 207 -7.32 11.31 6.45
N ASN A 208 -7.15 12.49 5.82
CA ASN A 208 -6.19 12.66 4.75
C ASN A 208 -4.74 12.42 5.22
N ALA A 209 -4.36 12.96 6.38
CA ALA A 209 -3.03 12.75 6.94
C ALA A 209 -2.78 11.26 7.25
N MET A 210 -3.80 10.54 7.71
CA MET A 210 -3.72 9.13 8.08
C MET A 210 -3.41 8.23 6.88
N VAL A 211 -4.00 8.51 5.71
CA VAL A 211 -3.84 7.67 4.50
C VAL A 211 -2.91 8.30 3.46
N ASN A 212 -2.06 9.23 3.87
CA ASN A 212 -0.99 9.80 3.06
C ASN A 212 0.34 9.75 3.80
N SER A 213 1.46 10.02 3.09
CA SER A 213 2.79 10.00 3.69
C SER A 213 2.84 10.94 4.90
N SER A 214 3.12 10.38 6.06
CA SER A 214 3.09 11.11 7.35
C SER A 214 4.41 11.80 7.66
N GLN A 215 5.49 11.40 7.02
CA GLN A 215 6.85 11.88 7.20
C GLN A 215 7.74 11.44 6.02
N SER A 216 8.94 12.00 5.87
CA SER A 216 9.85 11.76 4.75
C SER A 216 10.78 10.55 4.91
N LEU A 217 10.92 10.00 6.12
CA LEU A 217 11.83 8.89 6.43
C LEU A 217 11.37 7.58 5.78
N ASN A 218 10.05 7.33 5.78
CA ASN A 218 9.40 6.23 5.08
C ASN A 218 8.13 6.75 4.39
N PRO A 219 8.21 7.23 3.15
CA PRO A 219 7.06 7.79 2.43
C PRO A 219 5.88 6.83 2.30
N SER A 220 6.13 5.52 2.39
CA SER A 220 5.12 4.46 2.30
C SER A 220 4.39 4.18 3.62
N TYR A 221 4.43 5.12 4.59
CA TYR A 221 3.76 4.95 5.87
C TYR A 221 2.97 6.20 6.28
N GLY A 222 1.68 6.00 6.53
CA GLY A 222 0.76 7.00 7.07
C GLY A 222 0.64 6.90 8.60
N TYR A 223 -0.55 7.18 9.15
CA TYR A 223 -0.83 6.92 10.55
C TYR A 223 -1.26 5.46 10.71
N LEU A 224 -0.27 4.58 10.89
CA LEU A 224 -0.43 3.12 11.03
C LEU A 224 -1.03 2.44 9.78
N TRP A 225 -0.87 3.04 8.60
CA TRP A 225 -1.26 2.49 7.31
C TRP A 225 -0.05 2.34 6.38
N TRP A 226 0.00 1.24 5.64
CA TRP A 226 0.93 1.04 4.54
C TRP A 226 0.38 1.68 3.27
N LEU A 227 1.21 2.51 2.62
CA LEU A 227 0.84 3.28 1.44
C LEU A 227 1.61 2.79 0.22
N ASN A 228 0.91 2.51 -0.87
CA ASN A 228 1.53 2.13 -2.13
C ASN A 228 1.86 3.33 -3.02
N GLY A 229 2.49 3.09 -4.18
CA GLY A 229 2.77 4.12 -5.17
C GLY A 229 3.78 5.19 -4.75
N LYS A 230 4.55 4.96 -3.71
CA LYS A 230 5.58 5.89 -3.25
C LYS A 230 6.94 5.56 -3.86
N THR A 231 7.86 6.53 -3.78
CA THR A 231 9.22 6.41 -4.37
C THR A 231 10.11 5.43 -3.64
N SER A 232 9.82 5.16 -2.37
CA SER A 232 10.55 4.20 -1.54
C SER A 232 9.71 3.73 -0.36
N PHE A 233 10.13 2.63 0.26
CA PHE A 233 9.55 2.10 1.48
C PHE A 233 10.64 1.53 2.40
N MET A 234 10.33 1.46 3.70
CA MET A 234 11.11 0.68 4.67
C MET A 234 10.26 -0.47 5.18
N ALA A 235 10.89 -1.62 5.37
CA ALA A 235 10.22 -2.82 5.91
C ALA A 235 10.46 -2.94 7.43
N PRO A 236 9.57 -3.65 8.17
CA PRO A 236 9.79 -3.92 9.58
C PRO A 236 11.12 -4.62 9.85
N GLY A 237 11.86 -4.12 10.82
CA GLY A 237 13.18 -4.68 11.22
C GLY A 237 14.36 -4.24 10.35
N PHE A 238 14.13 -3.44 9.32
CA PHE A 238 15.20 -2.91 8.47
C PHE A 238 15.30 -1.39 8.57
N GLN A 239 16.53 -0.88 8.63
CA GLN A 239 16.83 0.56 8.55
C GLN A 239 17.33 0.96 7.15
N LEU A 240 16.82 0.29 6.13
CA LEU A 240 17.15 0.51 4.74
C LEU A 240 15.89 0.93 3.97
N GLN A 241 16.01 1.98 3.17
CA GLN A 241 14.98 2.36 2.19
C GLN A 241 15.14 1.51 0.93
N PHE A 242 14.09 0.80 0.58
CA PHE A 242 13.97 0.07 -0.68
C PHE A 242 13.33 0.98 -1.72
N PRO A 243 13.87 1.09 -2.95
CA PRO A 243 13.30 1.95 -3.98
C PRO A 243 11.98 1.38 -4.52
N GLY A 244 11.06 2.27 -4.91
CA GLY A 244 9.79 1.92 -5.53
C GLY A 244 8.68 1.55 -4.55
N SER A 245 7.60 1.01 -5.11
CA SER A 245 6.42 0.57 -4.37
C SER A 245 6.66 -0.77 -3.69
N TRP A 246 6.12 -0.96 -2.47
CA TRP A 246 6.20 -2.24 -1.76
C TRP A 246 5.28 -3.33 -2.35
N SER A 247 4.28 -2.95 -3.16
CA SER A 247 3.41 -3.85 -3.93
C SER A 247 3.27 -3.31 -5.35
N PRO A 248 4.25 -3.59 -6.25
CA PRO A 248 4.28 -3.03 -7.61
C PRO A 248 3.09 -3.39 -8.49
N ALA A 249 2.48 -4.57 -8.28
CA ALA A 249 1.30 -4.99 -9.03
C ALA A 249 0.00 -4.31 -8.57
N ALA A 250 0.00 -3.68 -7.39
CA ALA A 250 -1.15 -2.96 -6.85
C ALA A 250 -1.25 -1.54 -7.42
N PRO A 251 -2.46 -0.95 -7.52
CA PRO A 251 -2.64 0.45 -7.88
C PRO A 251 -1.86 1.40 -6.96
N PRO A 252 -1.37 2.55 -7.48
CA PRO A 252 -0.52 3.46 -6.72
C PRO A 252 -1.25 4.17 -5.57
N ASP A 253 -2.56 4.30 -5.63
CA ASP A 253 -3.39 4.90 -4.58
C ASP A 253 -3.87 3.89 -3.53
N MET A 254 -3.42 2.64 -3.60
CA MET A 254 -3.72 1.64 -2.59
C MET A 254 -3.13 2.02 -1.24
N PHE A 255 -3.92 1.89 -0.19
CA PHE A 255 -3.44 1.84 1.18
C PHE A 255 -3.94 0.56 1.87
N ALA A 256 -3.13 0.03 2.78
CA ALA A 256 -3.39 -1.29 3.34
C ALA A 256 -3.10 -1.39 4.84
N ALA A 257 -3.93 -2.15 5.53
CA ALA A 257 -3.64 -2.67 6.85
C ALA A 257 -3.02 -4.06 6.70
N MET A 258 -1.80 -4.23 7.23
CA MET A 258 -1.01 -5.45 7.07
C MET A 258 -0.63 -6.02 8.44
N GLY A 259 -0.85 -7.30 8.62
CA GLY A 259 -0.57 -7.99 9.86
C GLY A 259 0.20 -9.30 9.69
N LYS A 260 0.84 -9.72 10.77
CA LYS A 260 1.52 -11.01 10.88
C LYS A 260 0.61 -12.13 10.37
N ASN A 261 1.21 -13.13 9.74
CA ASN A 261 0.54 -14.29 9.17
C ASN A 261 -0.43 -13.94 8.03
N GLY A 262 -0.25 -12.77 7.39
CA GLY A 262 -1.04 -12.37 6.24
C GLY A 262 -2.46 -11.94 6.56
N GLN A 263 -2.69 -11.30 7.71
CA GLN A 263 -3.91 -10.53 7.93
C GLN A 263 -3.80 -9.29 7.06
N MET A 264 -4.66 -9.16 6.06
CA MET A 264 -4.56 -8.11 5.04
C MET A 264 -5.91 -7.48 4.79
N LEU A 265 -5.91 -6.14 4.72
CA LEU A 265 -7.04 -5.35 4.23
C LEU A 265 -6.48 -4.31 3.28
N ASN A 266 -6.83 -4.41 2.01
CA ASN A 266 -6.40 -3.51 0.95
C ASN A 266 -7.57 -2.65 0.49
N ILE A 267 -7.34 -1.36 0.35
CA ILE A 267 -8.32 -0.37 -0.10
C ILE A 267 -7.75 0.39 -1.29
N VAL A 268 -8.50 0.45 -2.38
CA VAL A 268 -8.11 1.13 -3.63
C VAL A 268 -9.21 2.11 -4.06
N PRO A 269 -9.06 3.40 -3.73
CA PRO A 269 -10.05 4.41 -4.07
C PRO A 269 -10.32 4.54 -5.57
N SER A 270 -9.28 4.58 -6.41
CA SER A 270 -9.42 4.70 -7.87
C SER A 270 -10.22 3.58 -8.52
N MET A 271 -10.25 2.42 -7.88
CA MET A 271 -10.98 1.26 -8.35
C MET A 271 -12.29 1.03 -7.61
N ASN A 272 -12.63 1.82 -6.58
CA ASN A 272 -13.75 1.57 -5.68
C ASN A 272 -13.75 0.11 -5.20
N LEU A 273 -12.59 -0.37 -4.72
CA LEU A 273 -12.32 -1.77 -4.44
C LEU A 273 -11.72 -1.94 -3.03
N VAL A 274 -12.23 -2.97 -2.36
CA VAL A 274 -11.67 -3.48 -1.09
C VAL A 274 -11.49 -4.97 -1.23
N TRP A 275 -10.35 -5.48 -0.80
CA TRP A 275 -10.22 -6.91 -0.54
C TRP A 275 -9.53 -7.17 0.80
N LEU A 276 -9.86 -8.28 1.39
CA LEU A 276 -9.24 -8.74 2.61
C LEU A 276 -8.92 -10.23 2.57
N ARG A 277 -7.92 -10.59 3.35
CA ARG A 277 -7.58 -11.97 3.67
C ARG A 277 -7.34 -12.10 5.16
N MET A 278 -7.93 -13.13 5.77
CA MET A 278 -7.59 -13.63 7.11
C MET A 278 -7.04 -15.04 7.00
N GLY A 279 -6.05 -15.39 7.80
CA GLY A 279 -5.51 -16.74 7.77
C GLY A 279 -4.27 -16.93 8.61
N GLU A 280 -3.67 -18.10 8.47
CA GLU A 280 -2.37 -18.44 9.04
C GLU A 280 -1.25 -18.06 8.09
N GLU A 281 -0.04 -18.25 8.52
CA GLU A 281 1.18 -17.88 7.80
C GLU A 281 1.18 -18.54 6.39
N PRO A 282 1.32 -17.74 5.31
CA PRO A 282 1.17 -18.24 3.94
C PRO A 282 2.45 -18.85 3.34
N ASN A 283 3.66 -18.40 3.77
CA ASN A 283 4.91 -18.74 3.08
C ASN A 283 6.22 -18.48 3.86
N GLY A 284 6.23 -18.54 5.18
CA GLY A 284 7.44 -18.33 6.01
C GLY A 284 7.77 -16.86 6.32
N ASN A 285 6.99 -15.89 5.80
CA ASN A 285 7.25 -14.48 6.04
C ASN A 285 6.24 -13.86 7.02
N LEU A 286 6.74 -13.21 8.06
CA LEU A 286 5.89 -12.60 9.10
C LEU A 286 4.98 -11.50 8.56
N VAL A 287 5.49 -10.61 7.71
CA VAL A 287 4.69 -9.59 6.98
C VAL A 287 4.87 -9.83 5.49
N PRO A 288 3.91 -10.51 4.83
CA PRO A 288 4.12 -11.06 3.51
C PRO A 288 3.78 -10.04 2.40
N PHE A 289 4.64 -9.03 2.18
CA PHE A 289 4.49 -8.06 1.08
C PHE A 289 4.44 -8.75 -0.30
N LEU A 290 5.33 -9.73 -0.54
CA LEU A 290 5.34 -10.47 -1.80
C LEU A 290 4.05 -11.28 -2.02
N PHE A 291 3.46 -11.81 -0.97
CA PHE A 291 2.19 -12.51 -1.07
C PHE A 291 1.04 -11.55 -1.42
N ASN A 292 1.03 -10.35 -0.82
CA ASN A 292 0.10 -9.28 -1.19
C ASN A 292 0.24 -8.92 -2.67
N ASP A 293 1.47 -8.73 -3.15
CA ASP A 293 1.73 -8.40 -4.54
C ASP A 293 1.31 -9.51 -5.50
N THR A 294 1.55 -10.78 -5.13
CA THR A 294 1.08 -11.94 -5.93
C THR A 294 -0.45 -12.01 -6.00
N ILE A 295 -1.16 -11.68 -4.91
CA ILE A 295 -2.63 -11.58 -4.95
C ILE A 295 -3.04 -10.48 -5.94
N TRP A 296 -2.35 -9.34 -5.96
CA TRP A 296 -2.62 -8.26 -6.90
C TRP A 296 -2.36 -8.67 -8.36
N GLN A 297 -1.27 -9.40 -8.65
CA GLN A 297 -1.03 -9.94 -9.99
C GLN A 297 -2.19 -10.80 -10.48
N LYS A 298 -2.73 -11.67 -9.61
CA LYS A 298 -3.88 -12.50 -9.92
C LYS A 298 -5.19 -11.71 -10.03
N LEU A 299 -5.41 -10.71 -9.16
CA LEU A 299 -6.56 -9.82 -9.25
C LEU A 299 -6.56 -9.04 -10.57
N ASN A 300 -5.41 -8.54 -11.00
CA ASN A 300 -5.27 -7.87 -12.28
C ASN A 300 -5.67 -8.80 -13.44
N ALA A 301 -5.29 -10.08 -13.40
CA ALA A 301 -5.72 -11.06 -14.40
C ALA A 301 -7.25 -11.29 -14.38
N VAL A 302 -7.89 -11.28 -13.20
CA VAL A 302 -9.35 -11.35 -13.07
C VAL A 302 -10.02 -10.13 -13.70
N MET A 303 -9.49 -8.93 -13.43
CA MET A 303 -10.08 -7.67 -13.89
C MET A 303 -9.79 -7.36 -15.36
N CYS A 304 -8.63 -7.78 -15.88
CA CYS A 304 -8.27 -7.64 -17.31
C CYS A 304 -9.03 -8.61 -18.22
N SER A 305 -9.81 -9.55 -17.67
CA SER A 305 -10.70 -10.44 -18.45
C SER A 305 -11.90 -9.71 -19.07
N SER A 306 -12.11 -8.43 -18.75
CA SER A 306 -12.95 -7.56 -19.56
C SER A 306 -12.23 -7.34 -20.88
N THR A 307 -12.76 -7.87 -21.96
CA THR A 307 -12.34 -7.64 -23.34
C THR A 307 -12.27 -6.14 -23.67
N SER A 308 -11.30 -5.44 -23.18
CA SER A 308 -10.74 -4.34 -23.91
C SER A 308 -10.06 -4.99 -25.11
N ILE A 309 -10.65 -4.83 -26.26
CA ILE A 309 -9.90 -4.89 -27.52
C ILE A 309 -8.73 -3.93 -27.24
N ILE A 310 -7.55 -4.50 -26.95
CA ILE A 310 -6.31 -3.72 -27.00
C ILE A 310 -6.25 -3.37 -28.48
N THR A 311 -6.67 -2.15 -28.83
CA THR A 311 -6.36 -1.62 -30.13
C THR A 311 -4.85 -1.52 -30.13
N PRO A 312 -4.12 -2.31 -30.92
CA PRO A 312 -2.67 -2.27 -30.93
C PRO A 312 -2.27 -0.81 -31.09
N THR A 313 -1.38 -0.33 -30.24
CA THR A 313 -0.81 1.00 -30.48
C THR A 313 0.02 0.93 -31.73
N LEU A 314 0.19 2.02 -32.46
CA LEU A 314 1.08 2.03 -33.63
C LEU A 314 2.47 1.48 -33.29
N ALA A 315 2.92 1.64 -32.05
CA ALA A 315 4.19 1.10 -31.58
C ALA A 315 4.23 -0.44 -31.56
N ASP A 316 3.09 -1.10 -31.34
CA ASP A 316 2.99 -2.58 -31.36
C ASP A 316 2.95 -3.12 -32.80
N GLU A 317 2.49 -2.30 -33.75
CA GLU A 317 2.45 -2.63 -35.17
C GLU A 317 3.82 -2.45 -35.86
N ILE A 318 4.80 -1.84 -35.18
CA ILE A 318 6.11 -1.50 -35.77
C ILE A 318 7.22 -2.32 -35.11
N ALA A 319 7.95 -3.09 -35.93
CA ALA A 319 9.19 -3.73 -35.54
C ALA A 319 10.39 -3.08 -36.26
N VAL A 320 11.46 -2.82 -35.52
CA VAL A 320 12.75 -2.33 -36.04
C VAL A 320 13.85 -3.26 -35.54
N PHE A 321 14.54 -3.90 -36.45
CA PHE A 321 15.58 -4.89 -36.13
C PHE A 321 16.80 -4.80 -37.06
N PRO A 322 18.00 -4.91 -36.51
CA PRO A 322 18.35 -4.85 -35.09
C PRO A 322 18.20 -3.43 -34.50
N SER A 323 18.00 -3.31 -33.19
CA SER A 323 17.98 -2.01 -32.51
C SER A 323 19.37 -1.39 -32.31
N VAL A 324 20.41 -2.20 -32.48
CA VAL A 324 21.81 -1.76 -32.60
C VAL A 324 22.32 -2.26 -33.96
N ALA A 325 22.62 -1.35 -34.85
CA ALA A 325 22.95 -1.67 -36.26
C ALA A 325 24.19 -0.92 -36.74
N ALA A 326 24.98 -1.56 -37.60
CA ALA A 326 26.14 -0.92 -38.24
C ALA A 326 25.77 -0.25 -39.59
N TYR A 327 25.04 -0.97 -40.44
CA TYR A 327 24.83 -0.54 -41.85
C TYR A 327 23.37 -0.51 -42.26
N THR A 328 22.52 -1.34 -41.68
CA THR A 328 21.14 -1.47 -42.12
C THR A 328 20.21 -1.87 -40.95
N VAL A 329 19.00 -1.33 -40.93
CA VAL A 329 17.89 -1.81 -40.09
C VAL A 329 16.75 -2.28 -40.98
N SER A 330 16.14 -3.38 -40.61
CA SER A 330 14.89 -3.88 -41.18
C SER A 330 13.70 -3.36 -40.39
N ILE A 331 12.70 -2.81 -41.08
CA ILE A 331 11.52 -2.23 -40.49
C ILE A 331 10.31 -2.94 -41.05
N THR A 332 9.45 -3.45 -40.16
CA THR A 332 8.10 -3.84 -40.47
C THR A 332 7.15 -2.80 -39.86
N SER A 333 6.31 -2.19 -40.66
CA SER A 333 5.36 -1.17 -40.20
C SER A 333 4.15 -1.12 -41.15
N PRO A 334 3.00 -0.59 -40.72
CA PRO A 334 1.96 -0.16 -41.67
C PRO A 334 2.49 0.98 -42.55
N ALA A 335 1.77 1.28 -43.63
CA ALA A 335 2.13 2.41 -44.49
C ALA A 335 2.20 3.71 -43.67
N CYS A 336 3.37 4.34 -43.67
CA CYS A 336 3.62 5.53 -42.83
C CYS A 336 4.85 6.31 -43.35
N ARG A 337 5.13 7.45 -42.75
CA ARG A 337 6.35 8.22 -42.98
C ARG A 337 7.33 7.95 -41.82
N LEU A 338 8.51 7.48 -42.15
CA LEU A 338 9.64 7.40 -41.22
C LEU A 338 10.42 8.72 -41.20
N GLN A 339 10.66 9.26 -40.04
CA GLN A 339 11.53 10.40 -39.77
C GLN A 339 12.63 9.94 -38.80
N VAL A 340 13.88 10.05 -39.20
CA VAL A 340 15.02 9.72 -38.36
C VAL A 340 15.60 11.00 -37.77
N MET A 341 15.64 11.06 -36.46
CA MET A 341 16.15 12.21 -35.70
C MET A 341 17.37 11.82 -34.88
N ASP A 342 18.33 12.71 -34.75
CA ASP A 342 19.47 12.56 -33.84
C ASP A 342 19.04 12.81 -32.38
N ALA A 343 19.97 12.64 -31.43
CA ALA A 343 19.72 12.81 -30.00
C ALA A 343 19.32 14.25 -29.60
N SER A 344 19.59 15.24 -30.48
CA SER A 344 19.14 16.63 -30.26
C SER A 344 17.72 16.90 -30.79
N GLY A 345 17.10 15.93 -31.44
CA GLY A 345 15.81 16.06 -32.09
C GLY A 345 15.84 16.64 -33.49
N ARG A 346 17.02 16.88 -34.05
CA ARG A 346 17.21 17.35 -35.43
C ARG A 346 16.92 16.21 -36.41
N MET A 347 16.06 16.47 -37.40
CA MET A 347 15.77 15.51 -38.46
C MET A 347 17.01 15.32 -39.37
N VAL A 348 17.43 14.09 -39.47
CA VAL A 348 18.59 13.69 -40.26
C VAL A 348 18.18 13.12 -41.62
N TYR A 349 17.01 12.39 -41.62
CA TYR A 349 16.58 11.63 -42.76
C TYR A 349 15.09 11.35 -42.69
N GLN A 350 14.42 11.25 -43.83
CA GLN A 350 13.02 10.79 -43.89
C GLN A 350 12.71 9.99 -45.15
N LEU A 351 11.83 9.03 -45.07
CA LEU A 351 11.32 8.26 -46.18
C LEU A 351 9.88 7.76 -45.96
N PRO A 352 9.12 7.54 -47.03
CA PRO A 352 7.86 6.82 -46.95
C PRO A 352 8.10 5.31 -46.77
N LEU A 353 7.25 4.64 -45.98
CA LEU A 353 7.17 3.20 -45.88
C LEU A 353 5.80 2.77 -46.43
N ASP A 354 5.77 1.75 -47.23
CA ASP A 354 4.57 1.31 -47.97
C ASP A 354 3.77 0.22 -47.28
N GLY A 355 4.17 -0.18 -46.09
CA GLY A 355 3.51 -1.24 -45.32
C GLY A 355 4.10 -2.62 -45.51
N THR A 356 5.25 -2.71 -46.14
CA THR A 356 6.03 -3.95 -46.31
C THR A 356 7.29 -3.93 -45.46
N LEU A 357 8.04 -5.06 -45.46
CA LEU A 357 9.34 -5.11 -44.84
C LEU A 357 10.30 -4.22 -45.63
N THR A 358 10.80 -3.18 -45.03
CA THR A 358 11.70 -2.20 -45.66
C THR A 358 13.08 -2.26 -44.98
N ASN A 359 14.15 -2.38 -45.80
CA ASN A 359 15.52 -2.26 -45.31
C ASN A 359 16.02 -0.82 -45.49
N VAL A 360 16.33 -0.18 -44.38
CA VAL A 360 16.77 1.21 -44.33
C VAL A 360 18.30 1.24 -44.17
N PRO A 361 19.05 1.73 -45.19
CA PRO A 361 20.50 1.86 -45.09
C PRO A 361 20.85 3.00 -44.11
N LEU A 362 21.90 2.78 -43.35
CA LEU A 362 22.41 3.73 -42.36
C LEU A 362 23.77 4.36 -42.76
N ASP A 363 24.24 4.10 -44.00
CA ASP A 363 25.57 4.50 -44.45
C ASP A 363 25.86 6.01 -44.35
N ALA A 364 24.81 6.82 -44.53
CA ALA A 364 24.88 8.28 -44.44
C ALA A 364 24.73 8.81 -43.00
N ILE A 365 24.57 7.93 -42.01
CA ILE A 365 24.31 8.32 -40.60
C ILE A 365 25.57 7.98 -39.78
N GLN A 366 26.02 8.90 -38.94
CA GLN A 366 27.18 8.70 -38.05
C GLN A 366 26.85 7.77 -36.87
N ASN A 367 27.91 7.25 -36.21
CA ASN A 367 27.68 6.51 -34.95
C ASN A 367 27.00 7.39 -33.93
N GLY A 368 25.94 6.84 -33.25
CA GLY A 368 25.15 7.58 -32.29
C GLY A 368 23.82 6.98 -32.01
N ILE A 369 23.04 7.68 -31.17
CA ILE A 369 21.67 7.32 -30.83
C ILE A 369 20.73 8.10 -31.73
N TYR A 370 19.79 7.38 -32.33
CA TYR A 370 18.76 7.95 -33.22
C TYR A 370 17.39 7.55 -32.78
N PHE A 371 16.40 8.43 -33.02
CA PHE A 371 15.01 8.19 -32.80
C PHE A 371 14.26 8.08 -34.13
N PHE A 372 13.72 6.92 -34.40
CA PHE A 372 12.90 6.63 -35.56
C PHE A 372 11.45 6.94 -35.23
N ARG A 373 10.93 8.05 -35.78
CA ARG A 373 9.57 8.51 -35.60
C ARG A 373 8.74 8.08 -36.80
N PHE A 374 7.70 7.34 -36.54
CA PHE A 374 6.75 6.83 -37.55
C PHE A 374 5.47 7.64 -37.46
N VAL A 375 4.98 8.16 -38.59
CA VAL A 375 3.76 8.97 -38.66
C VAL A 375 2.88 8.41 -39.75
N THR A 376 1.72 7.86 -39.38
CA THR A 376 0.73 7.32 -40.32
C THR A 376 -0.10 8.45 -40.94
N VAL A 377 -0.84 8.14 -42.01
CA VAL A 377 -1.70 9.10 -42.73
C VAL A 377 -2.85 9.61 -41.83
N ASP A 378 -3.33 8.77 -40.93
CA ASP A 378 -4.35 9.11 -39.93
C ASP A 378 -3.82 9.86 -38.68
N GLY A 379 -2.50 10.20 -38.69
CA GLY A 379 -1.89 11.03 -37.66
C GLY A 379 -1.40 10.27 -36.43
N ARG A 380 -1.49 8.93 -36.37
CA ARG A 380 -0.87 8.15 -35.28
C ARG A 380 0.63 8.27 -35.33
N VAL A 381 1.27 8.32 -34.16
CA VAL A 381 2.73 8.48 -34.02
C VAL A 381 3.31 7.39 -33.14
N ALA A 382 4.44 6.80 -33.58
CA ALA A 382 5.24 5.91 -32.75
C ALA A 382 6.73 6.30 -32.81
N LEU A 383 7.47 5.93 -31.78
CA LEU A 383 8.90 6.21 -31.64
C LEU A 383 9.67 4.94 -31.31
N LYS A 384 10.76 4.67 -32.04
CA LYS A 384 11.68 3.56 -31.72
C LYS A 384 13.10 4.12 -31.62
N LYS A 385 13.87 3.61 -30.67
CA LYS A 385 15.29 3.97 -30.51
C LYS A 385 16.15 3.01 -31.31
N VAL A 386 17.12 3.55 -32.08
CA VAL A 386 18.13 2.79 -32.83
C VAL A 386 19.50 3.33 -32.46
N ILE A 387 20.45 2.45 -32.24
CA ILE A 387 21.84 2.80 -32.01
C ILE A 387 22.63 2.42 -33.26
N VAL A 388 23.31 3.39 -33.89
CA VAL A 388 24.23 3.15 -34.99
C VAL A 388 25.63 3.01 -34.40
N SER A 389 26.25 1.85 -34.64
CA SER A 389 27.61 1.54 -34.16
C SER A 389 28.36 0.72 -35.20
N ARG A 390 29.42 1.30 -35.76
CA ARG A 390 30.34 0.68 -36.72
C ARG A 390 31.68 0.44 -36.07
#